data_5e9bbb286398131e62fe195b7b8ec964
#
_entry.id   5e9bbb286398131e62fe195b7b8ec964
#
_cell.length_a   1.000
_cell.length_b   1.000
_cell.length_c   1.000
_cell.angle_alpha   90.00
_cell.angle_beta   90.00
_cell.angle_gamma   90.00
#
_symmetry.space_group_name_H-M   'P 1'
#
loop_
_entity.id
_entity.type
_entity.pdbx_description
1 polymer ?
#
loop_
_entity_poly.entity_id
_entity_poly.type
_entity_poly.pdbx_seq_one_letter_code
_entity_poly.pdbx_strand_id
1 'polypeptide(L)'
;MGTLNFDRYHAAMGDASYKDATRLHDKKLSDAEATFYVTQRKLDFAPCLGHERLVRLLIDSQLDRPRLRFLEQDRGGLQLFSKAIEDIQFVGKIRAVRPATIVFAQQPFADITGAFGLTQAQEIKFQHAFDLPMTTASLALQFRMAAGDHRWLSDFSLRRNGDIERAVDIATYAFIGGFNDTSNMEAAHRLDIPAVGTEAHYWQQSYIEFMSEPEIESRTGKPKHFEQVAFERWLDANPNGTTLLLDTIDVYMGAVHAVMAATSTEAGIPRRFRGPR
;
A
#
# COMPACT_ATOMS: atom_id res chain seq x y z
N MET A 1 -19.01 -9.80 3.83
CA MET A 1 -20.28 -9.09 4.07
C MET A 1 -20.15 -7.71 3.45
N GLY A 2 -21.02 -7.38 2.50
CA GLY A 2 -20.96 -6.14 1.73
C GLY A 2 -21.07 -4.88 2.59
N THR A 3 -20.50 -3.80 2.11
CA THR A 3 -20.51 -2.48 2.77
C THR A 3 -21.18 -1.45 1.87
N LEU A 4 -21.70 -0.37 2.47
CA LEU A 4 -22.28 0.78 1.75
C LEU A 4 -21.19 1.68 1.14
N ASN A 5 -20.14 1.08 0.57
CA ASN A 5 -19.02 1.80 -0.02
C ASN A 5 -19.36 2.31 -1.43
N PHE A 6 -20.33 3.21 -1.49
CA PHE A 6 -20.69 4.01 -2.65
C PHE A 6 -21.23 5.36 -2.18
N ASP A 7 -21.09 6.38 -2.99
CA ASP A 7 -21.61 7.69 -2.67
C ASP A 7 -23.13 7.72 -2.75
N ARG A 8 -23.76 8.58 -1.94
CA ARG A 8 -25.23 8.71 -1.92
C ARG A 8 -25.83 9.00 -3.31
N TYR A 9 -25.11 9.73 -4.16
CA TYR A 9 -25.61 10.03 -5.51
C TYR A 9 -25.74 8.78 -6.38
N HIS A 10 -24.88 7.77 -6.22
CA HIS A 10 -25.03 6.49 -6.94
C HIS A 10 -26.34 5.79 -6.57
N ALA A 11 -26.67 5.74 -5.28
CA ALA A 11 -27.93 5.17 -4.83
C ALA A 11 -29.13 5.99 -5.30
N ALA A 12 -29.02 7.33 -5.25
CA ALA A 12 -30.07 8.23 -5.71
C ALA A 12 -30.30 8.14 -7.22
N MET A 13 -29.26 8.09 -8.05
CA MET A 13 -29.38 7.88 -9.49
C MET A 13 -29.93 6.49 -9.82
N GLY A 14 -29.50 5.46 -9.09
CA GLY A 14 -30.06 4.12 -9.22
C GLY A 14 -31.54 4.12 -8.94
N ASP A 15 -31.97 4.66 -7.79
CA ASP A 15 -33.38 4.75 -7.42
C ASP A 15 -34.22 5.57 -8.43
N ALA A 16 -33.68 6.69 -8.90
CA ALA A 16 -34.32 7.52 -9.94
C ALA A 16 -34.53 6.74 -11.25
N SER A 17 -33.52 5.93 -11.66
CA SER A 17 -33.59 5.10 -12.88
C SER A 17 -34.72 4.06 -12.81
N TYR A 18 -35.00 3.52 -11.62
CA TYR A 18 -36.12 2.61 -11.40
C TYR A 18 -37.47 3.30 -11.36
N LYS A 19 -37.53 4.58 -10.95
CA LYS A 19 -38.73 5.42 -10.95
C LYS A 19 -39.07 5.96 -12.32
N ASP A 20 -38.07 6.12 -13.18
CA ASP A 20 -38.24 6.68 -14.52
C ASP A 20 -39.09 5.76 -15.39
N ALA A 21 -40.22 6.31 -15.90
CA ALA A 21 -41.10 5.61 -16.80
C ALA A 21 -40.66 5.64 -18.28
N THR A 22 -39.61 6.42 -18.59
CA THR A 22 -39.06 6.55 -19.95
C THR A 22 -38.53 5.22 -20.42
N ARG A 23 -38.86 4.87 -21.65
CA ARG A 23 -38.39 3.65 -22.30
C ARG A 23 -37.44 3.99 -23.44
N LEU A 24 -36.27 3.32 -23.43
CA LEU A 24 -35.32 3.31 -24.52
C LEU A 24 -35.34 1.90 -25.15
N HIS A 25 -35.73 1.81 -26.42
CA HIS A 25 -35.90 0.53 -27.11
C HIS A 25 -36.72 -0.48 -26.29
N ASP A 26 -37.88 -0.05 -25.82
CA ASP A 26 -38.84 -0.82 -25.02
C ASP A 26 -38.35 -1.23 -23.60
N LYS A 27 -37.16 -0.85 -23.21
CA LYS A 27 -36.63 -1.10 -21.87
C LYS A 27 -36.72 0.17 -21.01
N LYS A 28 -36.95 0.00 -19.71
CA LYS A 28 -36.78 1.07 -18.74
C LYS A 28 -35.34 1.49 -18.67
N LEU A 29 -35.05 2.73 -18.27
CA LEU A 29 -33.68 3.22 -18.09
C LEU A 29 -32.86 2.32 -17.15
N SER A 30 -33.45 1.85 -16.04
CA SER A 30 -32.80 0.93 -15.11
C SER A 30 -32.29 -0.36 -15.74
N ASP A 31 -33.03 -0.87 -16.75
CA ASP A 31 -32.76 -2.15 -17.41
C ASP A 31 -31.96 -2.01 -18.71
N ALA A 32 -31.78 -0.75 -19.17
CA ALA A 32 -31.00 -0.47 -20.36
C ALA A 32 -29.52 -0.92 -20.15
N GLU A 33 -28.98 -1.64 -21.15
CA GLU A 33 -27.58 -2.02 -21.10
C GLU A 33 -26.68 -0.79 -21.24
N ALA A 34 -25.79 -0.60 -20.29
CA ALA A 34 -24.83 0.49 -20.27
C ALA A 34 -23.40 -0.05 -20.06
N THR A 35 -22.44 0.57 -20.72
CA THR A 35 -21.02 0.29 -20.54
C THR A 35 -20.33 1.49 -19.95
N PHE A 36 -19.69 1.30 -18.79
CA PHE A 36 -18.84 2.28 -18.13
C PHE A 36 -17.40 1.87 -18.30
N TYR A 37 -16.56 2.78 -18.75
CA TYR A 37 -15.12 2.53 -18.87
C TYR A 37 -14.34 3.28 -17.79
N VAL A 38 -13.20 2.73 -17.42
CA VAL A 38 -12.33 3.24 -16.38
C VAL A 38 -11.03 3.73 -16.98
N THR A 39 -10.65 4.96 -16.64
CA THR A 39 -9.38 5.58 -17.03
C THR A 39 -8.65 6.07 -15.80
N GLN A 40 -7.34 6.09 -15.84
CA GLN A 40 -6.56 6.85 -14.86
C GLN A 40 -6.33 8.28 -15.40
N ARG A 41 -6.36 9.30 -14.50
CA ARG A 41 -6.32 10.71 -14.89
C ARG A 41 -5.12 11.48 -14.31
N LYS A 42 -4.46 10.89 -13.30
CA LYS A 42 -3.45 11.59 -12.49
C LYS A 42 -2.00 11.29 -12.89
N LEU A 43 -1.78 10.18 -13.56
CA LEU A 43 -0.44 9.67 -13.85
C LEU A 43 -0.21 9.69 -15.37
N ASP A 44 0.99 10.02 -15.79
CA ASP A 44 1.35 9.95 -17.20
C ASP A 44 1.29 8.51 -17.70
N PHE A 45 1.74 7.58 -16.88
CA PHE A 45 1.65 6.14 -17.11
C PHE A 45 1.51 5.38 -15.79
N ALA A 46 0.93 4.18 -15.84
CA ALA A 46 0.89 3.28 -14.70
C ALA A 46 0.81 1.82 -15.15
N PRO A 47 1.39 0.87 -14.41
CA PRO A 47 1.07 -0.54 -14.56
C PRO A 47 -0.36 -0.80 -14.08
N CYS A 48 -1.18 -1.41 -14.91
CA CYS A 48 -2.57 -1.71 -14.55
C CYS A 48 -2.60 -2.86 -13.52
N LEU A 49 -2.87 -2.50 -12.27
CA LEU A 49 -2.91 -3.41 -11.13
C LEU A 49 -4.16 -3.17 -10.30
N GLY A 50 -4.71 -4.21 -9.66
CA GLY A 50 -5.93 -4.10 -8.85
C GLY A 50 -7.02 -5.09 -9.23
N HIS A 51 -6.79 -5.97 -10.20
CA HIS A 51 -7.76 -6.94 -10.70
C HIS A 51 -8.31 -7.86 -9.60
N GLU A 52 -7.44 -8.45 -8.79
CA GLU A 52 -7.85 -9.31 -7.68
C GLU A 52 -8.67 -8.54 -6.63
N ARG A 53 -8.25 -7.31 -6.32
CA ARG A 53 -8.97 -6.43 -5.41
C ARG A 53 -10.37 -6.09 -5.95
N LEU A 54 -10.50 -5.84 -7.26
CA LEU A 54 -11.80 -5.62 -7.90
C LEU A 54 -12.71 -6.85 -7.72
N VAL A 55 -12.21 -8.04 -8.00
CA VAL A 55 -12.98 -9.28 -7.85
C VAL A 55 -13.48 -9.44 -6.41
N ARG A 56 -12.61 -9.22 -5.41
CA ARG A 56 -13.00 -9.27 -3.99
C ARG A 56 -14.11 -8.25 -3.67
N LEU A 57 -13.97 -7.00 -4.11
CA LEU A 57 -14.97 -5.95 -3.87
C LEU A 57 -16.33 -6.23 -4.54
N LEU A 58 -16.33 -6.96 -5.64
CA LEU A 58 -17.58 -7.35 -6.33
C LEU A 58 -18.22 -8.56 -5.66
N ILE A 59 -17.46 -9.55 -5.23
CA ILE A 59 -17.98 -10.71 -4.47
C ILE A 59 -18.60 -10.27 -3.15
N ASP A 60 -17.94 -9.36 -2.43
CA ASP A 60 -18.41 -8.84 -1.13
C ASP A 60 -19.49 -7.74 -1.27
N SER A 61 -20.28 -7.78 -2.34
CA SER A 61 -21.28 -6.73 -2.62
C SER A 61 -22.61 -6.89 -1.91
N GLN A 62 -22.92 -8.07 -1.40
CA GLN A 62 -24.22 -8.35 -0.79
C GLN A 62 -24.39 -7.62 0.54
N LEU A 63 -25.43 -6.80 0.65
CA LEU A 63 -25.74 -6.03 1.84
C LEU A 63 -26.60 -6.84 2.82
N ASP A 64 -26.39 -6.61 4.11
CA ASP A 64 -27.23 -7.14 5.17
C ASP A 64 -28.52 -6.30 5.37
N ARG A 65 -29.49 -6.85 6.08
CA ARG A 65 -30.76 -6.18 6.38
C ARG A 65 -30.62 -4.81 7.08
N PRO A 66 -29.73 -4.60 8.05
CA PRO A 66 -29.54 -3.26 8.63
C PRO A 66 -29.10 -2.22 7.60
N ARG A 67 -28.25 -2.54 6.66
CA ARG A 67 -27.78 -1.63 5.59
C ARG A 67 -28.87 -1.35 4.57
N LEU A 68 -29.66 -2.36 4.20
CA LEU A 68 -30.80 -2.18 3.32
C LEU A 68 -31.85 -1.26 3.95
N ARG A 69 -32.18 -1.47 5.24
CA ARG A 69 -33.10 -0.57 5.98
C ARG A 69 -32.58 0.86 6.06
N PHE A 70 -31.26 1.04 6.22
CA PHE A 70 -30.67 2.38 6.21
C PHE A 70 -30.95 3.11 4.89
N LEU A 71 -30.81 2.42 3.74
CA LEU A 71 -31.15 2.97 2.43
C LEU A 71 -32.64 3.29 2.30
N GLU A 72 -33.50 2.40 2.77
CA GLU A 72 -34.97 2.59 2.74
C GLU A 72 -35.42 3.79 3.57
N GLN A 73 -34.75 4.08 4.68
CA GLN A 73 -35.00 5.17 5.61
C GLN A 73 -34.31 6.49 5.23
N ASP A 74 -33.51 6.51 4.16
CA ASP A 74 -32.86 7.74 3.70
C ASP A 74 -33.92 8.81 3.37
N ARG A 75 -33.60 10.09 3.61
CA ARG A 75 -34.53 11.24 3.44
C ARG A 75 -35.15 11.34 2.06
N GLY A 76 -34.52 10.80 1.04
CA GLY A 76 -35.04 10.75 -0.34
C GLY A 76 -35.79 9.47 -0.65
N GLY A 77 -35.82 8.49 0.26
CA GLY A 77 -36.45 7.18 0.06
C GLY A 77 -35.80 6.41 -1.10
N LEU A 78 -34.78 5.60 -0.81
CA LEU A 78 -34.06 4.81 -1.82
C LEU A 78 -34.58 3.36 -1.91
N GLN A 79 -35.92 3.21 -1.80
CA GLN A 79 -36.57 1.90 -1.69
C GLN A 79 -36.38 1.01 -2.91
N LEU A 80 -36.49 1.59 -4.13
CA LEU A 80 -36.34 0.80 -5.35
C LEU A 80 -34.91 0.37 -5.57
N PHE A 81 -33.94 1.22 -5.27
CA PHE A 81 -32.55 0.87 -5.31
C PHE A 81 -32.21 -0.19 -4.24
N SER A 82 -32.67 -0.01 -2.98
CA SER A 82 -32.48 -0.99 -1.90
C SER A 82 -33.01 -2.36 -2.31
N LYS A 83 -34.26 -2.41 -2.84
CA LYS A 83 -34.83 -3.66 -3.32
C LYS A 83 -34.04 -4.28 -4.48
N ALA A 84 -33.54 -3.44 -5.40
CA ALA A 84 -32.79 -3.92 -6.55
C ALA A 84 -31.41 -4.53 -6.17
N ILE A 85 -30.78 -4.05 -5.09
CA ILE A 85 -29.48 -4.56 -4.63
C ILE A 85 -29.60 -5.62 -3.52
N GLU A 86 -30.80 -5.91 -3.02
CA GLU A 86 -31.03 -6.91 -1.96
C GLU A 86 -30.56 -8.31 -2.39
N ASP A 87 -30.91 -8.72 -3.61
CA ASP A 87 -30.69 -10.06 -4.13
C ASP A 87 -29.55 -10.14 -5.16
N ILE A 88 -28.70 -9.09 -5.27
CA ILE A 88 -27.74 -9.02 -6.36
C ILE A 88 -26.48 -9.80 -6.08
N GLN A 89 -26.31 -10.83 -6.90
CA GLN A 89 -25.03 -11.16 -7.47
C GLN A 89 -24.80 -10.24 -8.69
N PHE A 90 -23.64 -9.60 -8.79
CA PHE A 90 -23.31 -8.79 -9.96
C PHE A 90 -23.57 -9.57 -11.26
N VAL A 91 -24.50 -9.08 -12.07
CA VAL A 91 -24.81 -9.64 -13.39
C VAL A 91 -24.33 -8.65 -14.44
N GLY A 92 -23.19 -8.93 -15.04
CA GLY A 92 -22.60 -8.07 -16.05
C GLY A 92 -21.32 -8.65 -16.60
N LYS A 93 -20.72 -7.94 -17.56
CA LYS A 93 -19.42 -8.28 -18.15
C LYS A 93 -18.39 -7.28 -17.71
N ILE A 94 -17.22 -7.76 -17.31
CA ILE A 94 -16.05 -6.94 -17.01
C ILE A 94 -14.95 -7.33 -17.98
N ARG A 95 -14.34 -6.35 -18.62
CA ARG A 95 -13.13 -6.49 -19.41
C ARG A 95 -12.08 -5.56 -18.83
N ALA A 96 -10.85 -6.03 -18.78
CA ALA A 96 -9.69 -5.23 -18.39
C ALA A 96 -8.47 -5.65 -19.18
N VAL A 97 -7.52 -4.75 -19.35
CA VAL A 97 -6.19 -5.10 -19.85
C VAL A 97 -5.52 -6.09 -18.90
N ARG A 98 -4.55 -6.86 -19.35
CA ARG A 98 -3.84 -7.81 -18.48
C ARG A 98 -3.15 -7.07 -17.31
N PRO A 99 -3.04 -7.73 -16.15
CA PRO A 99 -2.24 -7.19 -15.05
C PRO A 99 -0.83 -6.78 -15.50
N ALA A 100 -0.32 -5.70 -14.91
CA ALA A 100 0.97 -5.08 -15.21
C ALA A 100 1.14 -4.49 -16.62
N THR A 101 0.10 -4.49 -17.48
CA THR A 101 0.13 -3.73 -18.73
C THR A 101 0.30 -2.24 -18.40
N ILE A 102 1.26 -1.58 -19.04
CA ILE A 102 1.41 -0.12 -18.92
C ILE A 102 0.26 0.57 -19.67
N VAL A 103 -0.43 1.42 -18.96
CA VAL A 103 -1.51 2.27 -19.50
C VAL A 103 -1.17 3.73 -19.28
N PHE A 104 -1.59 4.58 -20.22
CA PHE A 104 -1.31 6.00 -20.21
C PHE A 104 -2.49 6.82 -19.70
N ALA A 105 -2.25 8.10 -19.40
CA ALA A 105 -3.28 9.02 -18.98
C ALA A 105 -4.48 8.99 -19.95
N GLN A 106 -5.70 8.95 -19.39
CA GLN A 106 -6.97 8.95 -20.12
C GLN A 106 -7.23 7.71 -21.01
N GLN A 107 -6.32 6.76 -21.09
CA GLN A 107 -6.52 5.51 -21.82
C GLN A 107 -7.50 4.62 -21.03
N PRO A 108 -8.61 4.16 -21.62
CA PRO A 108 -9.46 3.15 -21.03
C PRO A 108 -8.69 1.84 -20.79
N PHE A 109 -8.70 1.34 -19.57
CA PHE A 109 -8.01 0.10 -19.21
C PHE A 109 -8.94 -0.99 -18.68
N ALA A 110 -10.15 -0.63 -18.28
CA ALA A 110 -11.20 -1.56 -17.89
C ALA A 110 -12.57 -1.02 -18.28
N ASP A 111 -13.52 -1.90 -18.47
CA ASP A 111 -14.94 -1.55 -18.62
C ASP A 111 -15.84 -2.55 -17.88
N ILE A 112 -17.03 -2.07 -17.57
CA ILE A 112 -18.13 -2.83 -16.98
C ILE A 112 -19.38 -2.60 -17.78
N THR A 113 -20.03 -3.66 -18.22
CA THR A 113 -21.29 -3.62 -18.98
C THR A 113 -22.38 -4.36 -18.22
N GLY A 114 -23.54 -3.77 -18.10
CA GLY A 114 -24.71 -4.36 -17.44
C GLY A 114 -25.88 -3.42 -17.40
N ALA A 115 -26.93 -3.74 -16.64
CA ALA A 115 -28.11 -2.90 -16.46
C ALA A 115 -27.73 -1.57 -15.79
N PHE A 116 -28.12 -0.45 -16.37
CA PHE A 116 -27.73 0.90 -15.93
C PHE A 116 -27.94 1.12 -14.43
N GLY A 117 -29.12 0.82 -13.91
CA GLY A 117 -29.49 1.11 -12.51
C GLY A 117 -28.55 0.51 -11.47
N LEU A 118 -27.86 -0.58 -11.82
CA LEU A 118 -26.95 -1.29 -10.94
C LEU A 118 -25.49 -1.07 -11.30
N THR A 119 -25.19 -1.05 -12.60
CA THR A 119 -23.80 -0.96 -13.08
C THR A 119 -23.17 0.36 -12.70
N GLN A 120 -23.92 1.46 -12.75
CA GLN A 120 -23.42 2.79 -12.34
C GLN A 120 -22.98 2.83 -10.86
N ALA A 121 -23.60 2.06 -9.98
CA ALA A 121 -23.24 1.98 -8.57
C ALA A 121 -21.95 1.19 -8.31
N GLN A 122 -21.40 0.50 -9.31
CA GLN A 122 -20.12 -0.20 -9.19
C GLN A 122 -18.90 0.70 -9.45
N GLU A 123 -19.09 1.93 -9.98
CA GLU A 123 -18.01 2.86 -10.33
C GLU A 123 -16.98 2.99 -9.22
N ILE A 124 -17.42 3.24 -8.00
CA ILE A 124 -16.53 3.46 -6.85
C ILE A 124 -15.67 2.25 -6.55
N LYS A 125 -16.14 1.03 -6.78
CA LYS A 125 -15.39 -0.20 -6.56
C LYS A 125 -14.23 -0.31 -7.54
N PHE A 126 -14.44 0.09 -8.79
CA PHE A 126 -13.36 0.15 -9.77
C PHE A 126 -12.33 1.18 -9.37
N GLN A 127 -12.73 2.38 -8.96
CA GLN A 127 -11.80 3.41 -8.49
C GLN A 127 -10.99 2.91 -7.30
N HIS A 128 -11.62 2.36 -6.26
CA HIS A 128 -10.93 1.81 -5.09
C HIS A 128 -10.04 0.61 -5.42
N ALA A 129 -10.44 -0.23 -6.38
CA ALA A 129 -9.65 -1.39 -6.77
C ALA A 129 -8.32 -0.98 -7.42
N PHE A 130 -8.34 0.01 -8.30
CA PHE A 130 -7.21 0.35 -9.16
C PHE A 130 -6.38 1.55 -8.70
N ASP A 131 -6.97 2.55 -8.01
CA ASP A 131 -6.27 3.81 -7.69
C ASP A 131 -5.01 3.58 -6.84
N LEU A 132 -5.12 2.92 -5.70
CA LEU A 132 -3.97 2.66 -4.83
C LEU A 132 -2.92 1.75 -5.47
N PRO A 133 -3.27 0.59 -6.06
CA PRO A 133 -2.31 -0.27 -6.73
C PRO A 133 -1.53 0.44 -7.84
N MET A 134 -2.24 1.10 -8.73
CA MET A 134 -1.64 1.77 -9.89
C MET A 134 -0.77 2.96 -9.47
N THR A 135 -1.24 3.77 -8.52
CA THR A 135 -0.48 4.94 -8.03
C THR A 135 0.80 4.50 -7.34
N THR A 136 0.71 3.51 -6.45
CA THR A 136 1.88 3.02 -5.71
C THR A 136 2.90 2.37 -6.63
N ALA A 137 2.45 1.47 -7.51
CA ALA A 137 3.36 0.78 -8.42
C ALA A 137 3.97 1.72 -9.46
N SER A 138 3.22 2.74 -9.92
CA SER A 138 3.77 3.76 -10.84
C SER A 138 4.87 4.57 -10.18
N LEU A 139 4.65 5.03 -8.94
CA LEU A 139 5.67 5.75 -8.18
C LEU A 139 6.90 4.87 -7.94
N ALA A 140 6.71 3.63 -7.52
CA ALA A 140 7.80 2.68 -7.30
C ALA A 140 8.60 2.42 -8.58
N LEU A 141 7.91 2.28 -9.72
CA LEU A 141 8.56 2.11 -11.02
C LEU A 141 9.39 3.34 -11.41
N GLN A 142 8.90 4.56 -11.14
CA GLN A 142 9.66 5.78 -11.35
C GLN A 142 10.92 5.83 -10.48
N PHE A 143 10.83 5.42 -9.20
CA PHE A 143 12.01 5.26 -8.34
C PHE A 143 12.99 4.23 -8.92
N ARG A 144 12.49 3.09 -9.40
CA ARG A 144 13.34 2.06 -10.02
C ARG A 144 14.03 2.59 -11.28
N MET A 145 13.30 3.29 -12.14
CA MET A 145 13.89 3.89 -13.34
C MET A 145 14.96 4.93 -13.01
N ALA A 146 14.75 5.77 -12.00
CA ALA A 146 15.72 6.77 -11.56
C ALA A 146 16.94 6.13 -10.87
N ALA A 147 16.75 5.08 -10.08
CA ALA A 147 17.83 4.38 -9.37
C ALA A 147 18.66 3.47 -10.29
N GLY A 148 18.07 2.99 -11.39
CA GLY A 148 18.67 1.96 -12.25
C GLY A 148 18.67 0.58 -11.58
N ASP A 149 19.12 -0.44 -12.30
CA ASP A 149 19.04 -1.83 -11.86
C ASP A 149 19.98 -2.19 -10.70
N HIS A 150 21.02 -1.38 -10.48
CA HIS A 150 22.08 -1.67 -9.51
C HIS A 150 21.82 -1.12 -8.09
N ARG A 151 20.81 -0.27 -7.92
CA ARG A 151 20.50 0.32 -6.62
C ARG A 151 19.44 -0.50 -5.90
N TRP A 152 19.67 -0.72 -4.60
CA TRP A 152 18.70 -1.37 -3.74
C TRP A 152 17.64 -0.35 -3.28
N LEU A 153 16.37 -0.70 -3.40
CA LEU A 153 15.25 0.13 -2.97
C LEU A 153 14.48 -0.60 -1.87
N SER A 154 14.34 0.06 -0.73
CA SER A 154 13.65 -0.49 0.44
C SER A 154 12.44 0.35 0.80
N ASP A 155 11.31 -0.31 1.12
CA ASP A 155 10.10 0.36 1.59
C ASP A 155 10.11 0.52 3.12
N PHE A 156 10.13 1.75 3.61
CA PHE A 156 10.04 2.12 5.02
C PHE A 156 8.77 2.93 5.33
N SER A 157 7.70 2.72 4.59
CA SER A 157 6.52 3.58 4.62
C SER A 157 5.48 3.19 5.68
N LEU A 158 5.57 2.02 6.33
CA LEU A 158 4.55 1.46 7.23
C LEU A 158 3.91 2.51 8.15
N ARG A 159 4.71 3.28 8.89
CA ARG A 159 4.24 4.27 9.87
C ARG A 159 3.58 5.52 9.27
N ARG A 160 3.55 5.68 7.95
CA ARG A 160 3.06 6.87 7.23
C ARG A 160 1.79 6.64 6.42
N ASN A 161 1.23 5.44 6.46
CA ASN A 161 0.15 5.03 5.55
C ASN A 161 -1.26 5.12 6.15
N GLY A 162 -1.36 5.57 7.41
CA GLY A 162 -2.64 5.85 8.09
C GLY A 162 -3.46 4.62 8.50
N ASP A 163 -3.30 3.49 7.79
CA ASP A 163 -4.00 2.23 8.03
C ASP A 163 -3.04 1.06 7.80
N ILE A 164 -3.07 0.04 8.68
CA ILE A 164 -2.14 -1.10 8.64
C ILE A 164 -2.36 -1.97 7.40
N GLU A 165 -3.61 -2.28 7.04
CA GLU A 165 -3.91 -3.08 5.85
C GLU A 165 -3.51 -2.33 4.57
N ARG A 166 -3.74 -1.02 4.55
CA ARG A 166 -3.27 -0.17 3.46
C ARG A 166 -1.74 -0.16 3.36
N ALA A 167 -1.03 -0.21 4.47
CA ALA A 167 0.43 -0.27 4.49
C ALA A 167 0.95 -1.59 3.89
N VAL A 168 0.26 -2.71 4.10
CA VAL A 168 0.58 -3.99 3.44
C VAL A 168 0.35 -3.90 1.94
N ASP A 169 -0.78 -3.33 1.52
CA ASP A 169 -1.06 -3.09 0.09
C ASP A 169 0.03 -2.22 -0.56
N ILE A 170 0.45 -1.14 0.09
CA ILE A 170 1.50 -0.24 -0.42
C ILE A 170 2.82 -0.99 -0.57
N ALA A 171 3.26 -1.75 0.44
CA ALA A 171 4.47 -2.55 0.35
C ALA A 171 4.38 -3.58 -0.80
N THR A 172 3.20 -4.20 -1.01
CA THR A 172 2.95 -5.12 -2.11
C THR A 172 3.17 -4.46 -3.47
N TYR A 173 2.54 -3.31 -3.68
CA TYR A 173 2.62 -2.64 -4.99
C TYR A 173 3.94 -1.89 -5.19
N ALA A 174 4.63 -1.50 -4.12
CA ALA A 174 6.01 -1.01 -4.17
C ALA A 174 6.96 -2.12 -4.64
N PHE A 175 6.82 -3.34 -4.10
CA PHE A 175 7.60 -4.50 -4.53
C PHE A 175 7.35 -4.83 -6.00
N ILE A 176 6.09 -4.90 -6.43
CA ILE A 176 5.73 -5.12 -7.84
C ILE A 176 6.32 -4.01 -8.75
N GLY A 177 6.36 -2.77 -8.27
CA GLY A 177 6.95 -1.62 -8.97
C GLY A 177 8.48 -1.58 -8.96
N GLY A 178 9.15 -2.57 -8.32
CA GLY A 178 10.61 -2.75 -8.40
C GLY A 178 11.39 -2.44 -7.13
N PHE A 179 10.73 -2.29 -5.97
CA PHE A 179 11.43 -2.31 -4.68
C PHE A 179 11.91 -3.72 -4.35
N ASN A 180 12.97 -3.82 -3.58
CA ASN A 180 13.63 -5.10 -3.30
C ASN A 180 13.16 -5.75 -2.01
N ASP A 181 12.71 -4.95 -1.05
CA ASP A 181 12.33 -5.39 0.28
C ASP A 181 11.44 -4.35 0.99
N THR A 182 11.02 -4.67 2.20
CA THR A 182 10.20 -3.78 3.04
C THR A 182 10.56 -3.91 4.51
N SER A 183 10.34 -2.85 5.29
CA SER A 183 10.39 -2.90 6.75
C SER A 183 9.08 -3.41 7.38
N ASN A 184 8.03 -3.61 6.58
CA ASN A 184 6.73 -4.09 7.03
C ASN A 184 6.75 -5.62 7.15
N MET A 185 6.88 -6.13 8.39
CA MET A 185 6.99 -7.56 8.68
C MET A 185 5.78 -8.36 8.18
N GLU A 186 4.56 -7.81 8.27
CA GLU A 186 3.35 -8.47 7.77
C GLU A 186 3.36 -8.59 6.24
N ALA A 187 3.76 -7.52 5.55
CA ALA A 187 3.92 -7.57 4.10
C ALA A 187 5.03 -8.54 3.68
N ALA A 188 6.17 -8.51 4.37
CA ALA A 188 7.27 -9.43 4.12
C ALA A 188 6.82 -10.90 4.27
N HIS A 189 6.06 -11.20 5.31
CA HIS A 189 5.51 -12.54 5.55
C HIS A 189 4.50 -12.95 4.47
N ARG A 190 3.52 -12.08 4.14
CA ARG A 190 2.47 -12.42 3.15
C ARG A 190 3.01 -12.59 1.73
N LEU A 191 4.07 -11.88 1.39
CA LEU A 191 4.63 -11.84 0.03
C LEU A 191 5.86 -12.72 -0.14
N ASP A 192 6.38 -13.29 0.96
CA ASP A 192 7.64 -14.04 0.98
C ASP A 192 8.81 -13.22 0.39
N ILE A 193 8.90 -11.95 0.80
CA ILE A 193 9.96 -11.02 0.40
C ILE A 193 10.87 -10.68 1.58
N PRO A 194 12.13 -10.25 1.33
CA PRO A 194 13.03 -9.89 2.42
C PRO A 194 12.47 -8.78 3.31
N ALA A 195 12.56 -9.00 4.63
CA ALA A 195 12.34 -7.94 5.61
C ALA A 195 13.68 -7.26 5.93
N VAL A 196 13.66 -5.93 6.02
CA VAL A 196 14.82 -5.12 6.37
C VAL A 196 14.50 -4.11 7.45
N GLY A 197 15.53 -3.69 8.16
CA GLY A 197 15.40 -2.68 9.20
C GLY A 197 16.76 -2.19 9.66
N THR A 198 16.72 -1.13 10.44
CA THR A 198 17.82 -0.58 11.21
C THR A 198 17.41 -0.54 12.66
N GLU A 199 18.33 -0.27 13.56
CA GLU A 199 17.95 0.23 14.89
C GLU A 199 17.28 1.60 14.75
N ALA A 200 16.60 2.04 15.80
CA ALA A 200 16.00 3.36 15.87
C ALA A 200 16.88 4.30 16.72
N HIS A 201 16.69 5.62 16.57
CA HIS A 201 17.44 6.64 17.34
C HIS A 201 17.39 6.39 18.85
N TYR A 202 16.23 5.97 19.38
CA TYR A 202 16.11 5.69 20.82
C TYR A 202 16.97 4.52 21.31
N TRP A 203 17.36 3.57 20.44
CA TRP A 203 18.34 2.54 20.78
C TRP A 203 19.66 3.18 21.15
N GLN A 204 20.18 4.05 20.31
CA GLN A 204 21.44 4.75 20.56
C GLN A 204 21.32 5.72 21.75
N GLN A 205 20.24 6.49 21.80
CA GLN A 205 19.98 7.44 22.89
C GLN A 205 19.84 6.77 24.25
N SER A 206 19.36 5.51 24.32
CA SER A 206 19.25 4.79 25.59
C SER A 206 20.63 4.57 26.24
N TYR A 207 21.70 4.52 25.47
CA TYR A 207 23.04 4.38 26.00
C TYR A 207 23.57 5.64 26.67
N ILE A 208 22.97 6.80 26.47
CA ILE A 208 23.28 8.02 27.26
C ILE A 208 22.92 7.80 28.73
N GLU A 209 21.78 7.15 28.99
CA GLU A 209 21.23 6.95 30.34
C GLU A 209 21.71 5.62 30.98
N PHE A 210 21.85 4.57 30.18
CA PHE A 210 22.19 3.23 30.69
C PHE A 210 23.68 2.97 30.86
N MET A 211 24.57 3.82 30.31
CA MET A 211 26.00 3.73 30.57
C MET A 211 26.35 4.48 31.85
N SER A 212 26.43 3.77 32.96
CA SER A 212 26.87 4.35 34.25
C SER A 212 28.35 4.76 34.27
N GLU A 213 29.19 4.03 33.52
CA GLU A 213 30.61 4.29 33.38
C GLU A 213 30.97 4.26 31.89
N PRO A 214 31.83 5.16 31.39
CA PRO A 214 32.27 5.14 30.00
C PRO A 214 33.11 3.90 29.73
N GLU A 215 32.75 3.14 28.71
CA GLU A 215 33.62 2.04 28.20
C GLU A 215 34.89 2.63 27.56
N ILE A 216 36.02 1.97 27.79
CA ILE A 216 37.31 2.42 27.26
C ILE A 216 37.64 1.66 25.98
N GLU A 217 38.02 2.39 24.95
CA GLU A 217 38.53 1.82 23.70
C GLU A 217 39.92 1.21 23.96
N SER A 218 40.05 -0.11 23.79
CA SER A 218 41.29 -0.87 24.10
C SER A 218 42.50 -0.42 23.28
N ARG A 219 42.31 0.07 22.06
CA ARG A 219 43.40 0.54 21.18
C ARG A 219 43.94 1.91 21.54
N THR A 220 43.08 2.81 22.05
CA THR A 220 43.43 4.21 22.28
C THR A 220 43.48 4.59 23.73
N GLY A 221 42.94 3.77 24.63
CA GLY A 221 42.79 4.09 26.05
C GLY A 221 41.81 5.25 26.33
N LYS A 222 41.01 5.66 25.34
CA LYS A 222 40.03 6.77 25.45
C LYS A 222 38.62 6.26 25.69
N PRO A 223 37.75 7.06 26.34
CA PRO A 223 36.35 6.72 26.45
C PRO A 223 35.69 6.58 25.08
N LYS A 224 34.89 5.53 24.92
CA LYS A 224 34.06 5.34 23.74
C LYS A 224 32.85 6.32 23.78
N HIS A 225 32.45 6.80 22.62
CA HIS A 225 31.19 7.56 22.50
C HIS A 225 30.02 6.58 22.64
N PHE A 226 28.91 7.03 23.22
CA PHE A 226 27.72 6.18 23.43
C PHE A 226 27.18 5.59 22.14
N GLU A 227 27.19 6.32 21.01
CA GLU A 227 26.81 5.78 19.69
C GLU A 227 27.70 4.61 19.26
N GLN A 228 29.02 4.70 19.48
CA GLN A 228 29.93 3.60 19.18
C GLN A 228 29.54 2.34 19.97
N VAL A 229 29.29 2.49 21.27
CA VAL A 229 28.87 1.38 22.13
C VAL A 229 27.53 0.82 21.69
N ALA A 230 26.54 1.67 21.38
CA ALA A 230 25.25 1.25 20.88
C ALA A 230 25.36 0.46 19.57
N PHE A 231 26.21 0.89 18.64
CA PHE A 231 26.47 0.18 17.39
C PHE A 231 27.19 -1.16 17.64
N GLU A 232 28.16 -1.21 18.55
CA GLU A 232 28.82 -2.47 18.92
C GLU A 232 27.83 -3.49 19.44
N ARG A 233 26.94 -3.10 20.36
CA ARG A 233 25.89 -3.99 20.90
C ARG A 233 24.89 -4.42 19.85
N TRP A 234 24.53 -3.52 18.94
CA TRP A 234 23.64 -3.85 17.82
C TRP A 234 24.28 -4.85 16.85
N LEU A 235 25.54 -4.63 16.48
CA LEU A 235 26.28 -5.51 15.58
C LEU A 235 26.50 -6.89 16.19
N ASP A 236 26.78 -6.96 17.50
CA ASP A 236 26.91 -8.23 18.23
C ASP A 236 25.60 -9.03 18.27
N ALA A 237 24.49 -8.34 18.43
CA ALA A 237 23.15 -8.94 18.41
C ALA A 237 22.68 -9.34 16.99
N ASN A 238 23.26 -8.75 15.94
CA ASN A 238 22.90 -8.98 14.55
C ASN A 238 24.10 -9.41 13.69
N PRO A 239 24.73 -10.55 13.99
CA PRO A 239 26.01 -10.97 13.37
C PRO A 239 25.91 -11.30 11.87
N ASN A 240 24.69 -11.57 11.37
CA ASN A 240 24.46 -11.90 9.95
C ASN A 240 24.39 -10.67 9.02
N GLY A 241 24.70 -9.53 9.56
CA GLY A 241 24.70 -8.25 8.83
C GLY A 241 23.41 -7.47 9.03
N THR A 242 23.59 -6.18 9.25
CA THR A 242 22.50 -5.21 9.49
C THR A 242 22.90 -3.87 8.88
N THR A 243 21.98 -2.94 8.84
CA THR A 243 22.19 -1.54 8.44
C THR A 243 22.15 -0.67 9.70
N LEU A 244 23.11 0.25 9.84
CA LEU A 244 23.19 1.18 10.97
C LEU A 244 22.55 2.53 10.62
N LEU A 245 21.90 3.14 11.61
CA LEU A 245 21.28 4.46 11.53
C LEU A 245 22.29 5.51 12.00
N LEU A 246 22.78 6.36 11.10
CA LEU A 246 23.95 7.20 11.34
C LEU A 246 23.60 8.64 11.79
N ASP A 247 22.36 9.06 11.69
CA ASP A 247 21.92 10.45 11.82
C ASP A 247 21.26 10.78 13.16
N THR A 248 21.63 10.06 14.22
CA THR A 248 21.07 10.30 15.56
C THR A 248 21.47 11.68 16.10
N ILE A 249 22.71 12.09 15.95
CA ILE A 249 23.23 13.41 16.32
C ILE A 249 23.82 14.12 15.10
N ASP A 250 24.83 13.52 14.49
CA ASP A 250 25.54 14.04 13.33
C ASP A 250 25.94 12.89 12.41
N VAL A 251 25.55 12.94 11.14
CA VAL A 251 25.73 11.83 10.19
C VAL A 251 27.21 11.50 9.94
N TYR A 252 28.12 12.49 9.97
CA TYR A 252 29.54 12.25 9.75
C TYR A 252 30.19 11.59 10.97
N MET A 253 29.84 12.07 12.16
CA MET A 253 30.32 11.44 13.42
C MET A 253 29.70 10.07 13.62
N GLY A 254 28.42 9.88 13.31
CA GLY A 254 27.76 8.58 13.30
C GLY A 254 28.47 7.59 12.38
N ALA A 255 28.87 8.01 11.17
CA ALA A 255 29.66 7.18 10.27
C ALA A 255 31.04 6.80 10.87
N VAL A 256 31.72 7.73 11.53
CA VAL A 256 32.99 7.45 12.22
C VAL A 256 32.77 6.43 13.33
N HIS A 257 31.77 6.64 14.20
CA HIS A 257 31.45 5.72 15.31
C HIS A 257 31.03 4.33 14.79
N ALA A 258 30.29 4.26 13.67
CA ALA A 258 29.92 2.99 13.04
C ALA A 258 31.16 2.20 12.53
N VAL A 259 32.11 2.90 11.89
CA VAL A 259 33.38 2.29 11.46
C VAL A 259 34.22 1.83 12.67
N MET A 260 34.29 2.64 13.72
CA MET A 260 34.98 2.27 14.96
C MET A 260 34.33 1.02 15.59
N ALA A 261 32.99 0.98 15.67
CA ALA A 261 32.26 -0.17 16.18
C ALA A 261 32.49 -1.45 15.35
N ALA A 262 32.49 -1.33 14.02
CA ALA A 262 32.72 -2.46 13.13
C ALA A 262 34.15 -3.01 13.19
N THR A 263 35.12 -2.16 13.52
CA THR A 263 36.54 -2.52 13.58
C THR A 263 37.04 -2.84 15.00
N SER A 264 36.28 -2.47 16.03
CA SER A 264 36.57 -2.80 17.42
C SER A 264 36.19 -4.27 17.67
N THR A 265 37.16 -5.14 17.82
CA THR A 265 36.91 -6.56 18.14
C THR A 265 37.81 -6.99 19.27
N GLU A 266 37.27 -7.63 20.29
CA GLU A 266 38.04 -8.35 21.31
C GLU A 266 38.63 -9.65 20.76
N ALA A 267 38.09 -10.18 19.66
CA ALA A 267 38.43 -11.47 19.07
C ALA A 267 39.13 -11.40 17.68
N GLY A 268 39.44 -10.20 17.17
CA GLY A 268 40.11 -10.05 15.85
C GLY A 268 39.23 -10.33 14.63
N ILE A 269 37.91 -10.56 14.80
CA ILE A 269 36.99 -10.78 13.71
C ILE A 269 36.17 -9.49 13.52
N PRO A 270 36.26 -8.82 12.35
CA PRO A 270 35.46 -7.61 12.10
C PRO A 270 33.96 -7.89 12.17
N ARG A 271 33.21 -7.07 12.90
CA ARG A 271 31.76 -7.07 12.84
C ARG A 271 31.31 -6.69 11.44
N ARG A 272 30.24 -7.34 10.96
CA ARG A 272 29.75 -7.09 9.60
C ARG A 272 28.50 -6.22 9.64
N PHE A 273 28.49 -5.14 8.88
CA PHE A 273 27.28 -4.44 8.50
C PHE A 273 27.04 -4.59 6.99
N ARG A 274 25.78 -4.60 6.56
CA ARG A 274 25.44 -4.49 5.14
C ARG A 274 25.68 -3.04 4.74
N GLY A 275 26.77 -2.80 4.07
CA GLY A 275 26.89 -1.59 3.27
C GLY A 275 25.92 -1.63 2.08
N PRO A 276 25.57 -0.49 1.49
CA PRO A 276 24.83 -0.49 0.25
C PRO A 276 25.59 -1.33 -0.77
N ARG A 277 24.94 -2.38 -1.27
CA ARG A 277 25.43 -3.13 -2.45
C ARG A 277 25.23 -2.29 -3.69
#